data_08824504261e1327a3a030fe072fa1c0
#
_entry.id   08824504261e1327a3a030fe072fa1c0
#
_cell.length_a   1.000
_cell.length_b   1.000
_cell.length_c   1.000
_cell.angle_alpha   90.00
_cell.angle_beta   90.00
_cell.angle_gamma   90.00
#
_symmetry.space_group_name_H-M   'P 1'
#
loop_
_entity.id
_entity.type
_entity.pdbx_description
1 polymer ?
#
loop_
_entity_poly.entity_id
_entity_poly.type
_entity_poly.pdbx_seq_one_letter_code
_entity_poly.pdbx_strand_id
1 'polypeptide(L)'
;MNSLRVSGVTKSFGPHVVLRGVDLFVPTGSVTAILGASGSGKTTLLRIVAGFERPDEGSVSLGVEVVDDASQRFVPCERRRIGYVPQEGALFPHLSVGRNVAFGLSRGQRRHGRVDELLELVGLSGYRRRYPHQLSGGQQQRVALARALAIEPAIVLLDEPFSSLDAALRASVRADVLGVLRRAGTTSILVTHDQDEALSMSDQVAILRDGVIAQLDTPAGLYGHPFDAGVARFLGESNLLAGVVRGSVAQTALGPLAVESWSGPDGGGRARVLVRPEQIRLSDAPGAGVAGTVESYEYFGHDAVVRVRPTAPDLPDLVVRVTGGAPLEPGRRMSLVVAGAVVAWPAGDGESDQGRAPSGTPAEPAAEAGEPAE
;
A
#
# COMPACT_ATOMS: atom_id res chain seq x y z
N MET A 1 -16.58 -8.32 -20.09
CA MET A 1 -15.44 -7.52 -19.63
C MET A 1 -15.45 -7.52 -18.12
N ASN A 2 -14.33 -7.78 -17.46
CA ASN A 2 -14.27 -8.07 -16.01
C ASN A 2 -13.75 -6.87 -15.21
N SER A 3 -14.22 -5.65 -15.52
CA SER A 3 -13.94 -4.46 -14.70
C SER A 3 -14.76 -4.47 -13.43
N LEU A 4 -14.30 -3.77 -12.37
CA LEU A 4 -15.10 -3.48 -11.18
C LEU A 4 -15.40 -1.99 -11.11
N ARG A 5 -16.62 -1.66 -10.75
CA ARG A 5 -17.02 -0.31 -10.36
C ARG A 5 -17.72 -0.36 -9.02
N VAL A 6 -17.23 0.44 -8.10
CA VAL A 6 -17.86 0.77 -6.82
C VAL A 6 -18.28 2.22 -6.92
N SER A 7 -19.52 2.55 -6.59
CA SER A 7 -20.04 3.91 -6.72
C SER A 7 -20.80 4.33 -5.47
N GLY A 8 -20.29 5.37 -4.78
CA GLY A 8 -20.90 6.00 -3.61
C GLY A 8 -21.13 5.04 -2.44
N VAL A 9 -20.31 4.01 -2.27
CA VAL A 9 -20.52 2.98 -1.25
C VAL A 9 -20.30 3.52 0.14
N THR A 10 -21.34 3.43 0.99
CA THR A 10 -21.28 3.73 2.42
C THR A 10 -21.44 2.45 3.24
N LYS A 11 -20.84 2.42 4.43
CA LYS A 11 -21.01 1.34 5.39
C LYS A 11 -20.77 1.79 6.82
N SER A 12 -21.70 1.42 7.68
CA SER A 12 -21.62 1.65 9.13
C SER A 12 -21.83 0.37 9.91
N PHE A 13 -21.22 0.26 11.07
CA PHE A 13 -21.46 -0.79 12.05
C PHE A 13 -21.88 -0.13 13.37
N GLY A 14 -23.18 -0.12 13.62
CA GLY A 14 -23.74 0.67 14.71
C GLY A 14 -23.43 2.17 14.55
N PRO A 15 -22.83 2.84 15.54
CA PRO A 15 -22.49 4.26 15.44
C PRO A 15 -21.21 4.54 14.62
N HIS A 16 -20.44 3.51 14.24
CA HIS A 16 -19.17 3.68 13.56
C HIS A 16 -19.33 3.66 12.05
N VAL A 17 -19.14 4.82 11.41
CA VAL A 17 -19.10 4.93 9.95
C VAL A 17 -17.72 4.50 9.47
N VAL A 18 -17.66 3.42 8.66
CA VAL A 18 -16.41 2.84 8.15
C VAL A 18 -16.12 3.28 6.72
N LEU A 19 -17.16 3.32 5.85
CA LEU A 19 -17.04 3.82 4.48
C LEU A 19 -18.01 4.99 4.29
N ARG A 20 -17.57 6.05 3.61
CA ARG A 20 -18.24 7.35 3.54
C ARG A 20 -18.47 7.81 2.09
N GLY A 21 -18.95 6.92 1.23
CA GLY A 21 -19.14 7.24 -0.18
C GLY A 21 -17.90 6.91 -1.01
N VAL A 22 -17.52 5.63 -1.03
CA VAL A 22 -16.35 5.16 -1.78
C VAL A 22 -16.69 5.03 -3.25
N ASP A 23 -15.89 5.70 -4.09
CA ASP A 23 -15.85 5.51 -5.54
C ASP A 23 -14.54 4.86 -5.96
N LEU A 24 -14.61 3.74 -6.70
CA LEU A 24 -13.45 3.00 -7.18
C LEU A 24 -13.75 2.38 -8.55
N PHE A 25 -12.84 2.56 -9.50
CA PHE A 25 -12.87 1.86 -10.77
C PHE A 25 -11.60 1.02 -10.95
N VAL A 26 -11.79 -0.28 -11.22
CA VAL A 26 -10.71 -1.24 -11.50
C VAL A 26 -10.83 -1.68 -12.96
N PRO A 27 -9.84 -1.34 -13.80
CA PRO A 27 -9.83 -1.75 -15.21
C PRO A 27 -9.72 -3.26 -15.37
N THR A 28 -10.25 -3.78 -16.47
CA THR A 28 -10.14 -5.21 -16.82
C THR A 28 -8.68 -5.62 -16.98
N GLY A 29 -8.29 -6.72 -16.33
CA GLY A 29 -6.95 -7.31 -16.42
C GLY A 29 -5.87 -6.56 -15.64
N SER A 30 -6.22 -5.48 -14.92
CA SER A 30 -5.28 -4.74 -14.07
C SER A 30 -5.21 -5.31 -12.66
N VAL A 31 -4.10 -5.04 -12.01
CA VAL A 31 -3.91 -5.21 -10.56
C VAL A 31 -4.08 -3.85 -9.89
N THR A 32 -5.09 -3.71 -9.04
CA THR A 32 -5.33 -2.49 -8.26
C THR A 32 -5.05 -2.76 -6.79
N ALA A 33 -4.18 -1.98 -6.16
CA ALA A 33 -4.01 -2.04 -4.72
C ALA A 33 -4.97 -1.07 -4.00
N ILE A 34 -5.52 -1.49 -2.88
CA ILE A 34 -6.19 -0.62 -1.91
C ILE A 34 -5.27 -0.53 -0.69
N LEU A 35 -4.63 0.61 -0.54
CA LEU A 35 -3.65 0.88 0.51
C LEU A 35 -4.27 1.82 1.56
N GLY A 36 -4.04 1.56 2.83
CA GLY A 36 -4.54 2.40 3.92
C GLY A 36 -4.11 1.90 5.30
N ALA A 37 -4.21 2.75 6.29
CA ALA A 37 -3.89 2.39 7.67
C ALA A 37 -4.80 1.25 8.20
N SER A 38 -4.41 0.59 9.28
CA SER A 38 -5.27 -0.39 9.94
C SER A 38 -6.57 0.28 10.38
N GLY A 39 -7.70 -0.38 10.14
CA GLY A 39 -9.02 0.17 10.47
C GLY A 39 -9.60 1.17 9.46
N SER A 40 -8.91 1.50 8.35
CA SER A 40 -9.43 2.45 7.35
C SER A 40 -10.63 1.94 6.53
N GLY A 41 -11.04 0.67 6.67
CA GLY A 41 -12.19 0.10 5.96
C GLY A 41 -11.84 -0.79 4.76
N LYS A 42 -10.55 -1.09 4.49
CA LYS A 42 -10.09 -1.90 3.35
C LYS A 42 -10.77 -3.27 3.26
N THR A 43 -10.69 -4.04 4.34
CA THR A 43 -11.33 -5.38 4.40
C THR A 43 -12.85 -5.28 4.29
N THR A 44 -13.47 -4.23 4.86
CA THR A 44 -14.91 -3.99 4.71
C THR A 44 -15.29 -3.76 3.25
N LEU A 45 -14.55 -2.90 2.54
CA LEU A 45 -14.75 -2.66 1.11
C LEU A 45 -14.58 -3.96 0.31
N LEU A 46 -13.52 -4.72 0.61
CA LEU A 46 -13.27 -6.00 -0.06
C LEU A 46 -14.41 -7.01 0.18
N ARG A 47 -14.93 -7.09 1.42
CA ARG A 47 -16.05 -7.96 1.78
C ARG A 47 -17.35 -7.55 1.09
N ILE A 48 -17.59 -6.25 0.90
CA ILE A 48 -18.73 -5.74 0.13
C ILE A 48 -18.61 -6.15 -1.34
N VAL A 49 -17.44 -5.98 -1.96
CA VAL A 49 -17.19 -6.43 -3.33
C VAL A 49 -17.38 -7.94 -3.47
N ALA A 50 -16.88 -8.71 -2.49
CA ALA A 50 -17.05 -10.17 -2.46
C ALA A 50 -18.51 -10.64 -2.27
N GLY A 51 -19.36 -9.80 -1.68
CA GLY A 51 -20.75 -10.15 -1.33
C GLY A 51 -20.88 -10.87 0.02
N PHE A 52 -19.89 -10.75 0.89
CA PHE A 52 -19.95 -11.20 2.29
C PHE A 52 -20.60 -10.15 3.19
N GLU A 53 -20.63 -8.90 2.75
CA GLU A 53 -21.23 -7.78 3.46
C GLU A 53 -22.04 -6.96 2.45
N ARG A 54 -23.12 -6.31 2.88
CA ARG A 54 -23.89 -5.39 2.06
C ARG A 54 -23.49 -3.94 2.35
N PRO A 55 -23.41 -3.08 1.33
CA PRO A 55 -23.34 -1.64 1.57
C PRO A 55 -24.65 -1.13 2.19
N ASP A 56 -24.58 -0.01 2.90
CA ASP A 56 -25.77 0.70 3.37
C ASP A 56 -26.35 1.55 2.25
N GLU A 57 -25.48 2.17 1.42
CA GLU A 57 -25.82 2.92 0.22
C GLU A 57 -24.78 2.68 -0.89
N GLY A 58 -25.14 3.12 -2.09
CA GLY A 58 -24.26 3.00 -3.26
C GLY A 58 -24.42 1.69 -4.01
N SER A 59 -23.49 1.38 -4.90
CA SER A 59 -23.59 0.19 -5.74
C SER A 59 -22.23 -0.44 -6.07
N VAL A 60 -22.26 -1.74 -6.38
CA VAL A 60 -21.13 -2.51 -6.89
C VAL A 60 -21.52 -3.17 -8.20
N SER A 61 -20.68 -3.02 -9.22
CA SER A 61 -20.88 -3.62 -10.54
C SER A 61 -19.67 -4.41 -11.00
N LEU A 62 -19.88 -5.59 -11.58
CA LEU A 62 -18.88 -6.43 -12.23
C LEU A 62 -19.12 -6.41 -13.74
N GLY A 63 -18.24 -5.75 -14.49
CA GLY A 63 -18.48 -5.45 -15.88
C GLY A 63 -19.71 -4.57 -16.06
N VAL A 64 -20.70 -5.09 -16.77
CA VAL A 64 -21.99 -4.40 -16.99
C VAL A 64 -23.08 -4.81 -15.98
N GLU A 65 -22.80 -5.79 -15.14
CA GLU A 65 -23.78 -6.31 -14.18
C GLU A 65 -23.66 -5.62 -12.83
N VAL A 66 -24.76 -4.99 -12.37
CA VAL A 66 -24.88 -4.53 -10.98
C VAL A 66 -25.08 -5.75 -10.09
N VAL A 67 -24.16 -6.01 -9.16
CA VAL A 67 -24.22 -7.15 -8.23
C VAL A 67 -24.78 -6.78 -6.86
N ASP A 68 -24.73 -5.50 -6.51
CA ASP A 68 -25.35 -4.95 -5.30
C ASP A 68 -25.68 -3.47 -5.52
N ASP A 69 -26.89 -3.03 -5.16
CA ASP A 69 -27.33 -1.63 -5.23
C ASP A 69 -27.83 -1.10 -3.88
N ALA A 70 -27.46 -1.78 -2.80
CA ALA A 70 -27.89 -1.52 -1.43
C ALA A 70 -29.41 -1.65 -1.17
N SER A 71 -30.22 -1.75 -2.21
CA SER A 71 -31.68 -1.76 -2.11
C SER A 71 -32.31 -3.09 -2.55
N GLN A 72 -32.54 -3.23 -3.84
CA GLN A 72 -33.31 -4.35 -4.42
C GLN A 72 -32.42 -5.49 -4.93
N ARG A 73 -31.27 -5.15 -5.51
CA ARG A 73 -30.39 -6.14 -6.11
C ARG A 73 -29.30 -6.56 -5.14
N PHE A 74 -29.22 -7.87 -4.92
CA PHE A 74 -28.12 -8.50 -4.20
C PHE A 74 -27.79 -9.84 -4.84
N VAL A 75 -26.60 -9.95 -5.40
CA VAL A 75 -26.05 -11.22 -5.88
C VAL A 75 -25.19 -11.78 -4.76
N PRO A 76 -25.50 -12.95 -4.19
CA PRO A 76 -24.71 -13.54 -3.13
C PRO A 76 -23.33 -13.99 -3.63
N CYS A 77 -22.36 -14.08 -2.72
CA CYS A 77 -20.94 -14.30 -3.01
C CYS A 77 -20.67 -15.49 -3.94
N GLU A 78 -21.38 -16.61 -3.77
CA GLU A 78 -21.24 -17.83 -4.57
C GLU A 78 -21.66 -17.67 -6.04
N ARG A 79 -22.39 -16.60 -6.38
CA ARG A 79 -22.82 -16.29 -7.74
C ARG A 79 -22.07 -15.14 -8.38
N ARG A 80 -21.22 -14.41 -7.62
CA ARG A 80 -20.44 -13.27 -8.15
C ARG A 80 -19.24 -13.71 -9.00
N ARG A 81 -18.88 -14.99 -9.03
CA ARG A 81 -17.70 -15.51 -9.73
C ARG A 81 -16.43 -14.78 -9.30
N ILE A 82 -16.22 -14.60 -8.02
CA ILE A 82 -15.07 -13.95 -7.42
C ILE A 82 -14.15 -14.98 -6.80
N GLY A 83 -12.85 -14.92 -7.13
CA GLY A 83 -11.81 -15.65 -6.41
C GLY A 83 -11.38 -14.86 -5.17
N TYR A 84 -11.46 -15.45 -3.99
CA TYR A 84 -11.07 -14.76 -2.75
C TYR A 84 -9.90 -15.48 -2.09
N VAL A 85 -8.84 -14.74 -1.80
CA VAL A 85 -7.65 -15.18 -1.06
C VAL A 85 -7.63 -14.41 0.26
N PRO A 86 -7.99 -15.05 1.39
CA PRO A 86 -8.02 -14.40 2.69
C PRO A 86 -6.62 -14.23 3.28
N GLN A 87 -6.49 -13.35 4.28
CA GLN A 87 -5.25 -12.95 4.93
C GLN A 87 -4.38 -14.14 5.41
N GLU A 88 -4.97 -15.17 5.97
CA GLU A 88 -4.25 -16.35 6.47
C GLU A 88 -4.08 -17.48 5.45
N GLY A 89 -4.27 -17.20 4.15
CA GLY A 89 -4.21 -18.21 3.08
C GLY A 89 -5.27 -19.30 3.18
N ALA A 90 -5.80 -19.54 4.35
CA ALA A 90 -6.90 -20.41 4.77
C ALA A 90 -7.08 -21.68 3.89
N LEU A 91 -6.01 -22.47 3.74
CA LEU A 91 -6.13 -23.79 3.11
C LEU A 91 -6.87 -24.75 4.06
N PHE A 92 -7.66 -25.64 3.49
CA PHE A 92 -8.29 -26.70 4.25
C PHE A 92 -7.23 -27.70 4.69
N PRO A 93 -6.89 -27.80 5.99
CA PRO A 93 -5.73 -28.58 6.46
C PRO A 93 -5.92 -30.09 6.27
N HIS A 94 -7.15 -30.56 6.24
CA HIS A 94 -7.53 -31.96 6.04
C HIS A 94 -7.59 -32.37 4.56
N LEU A 95 -7.46 -31.41 3.63
CA LEU A 95 -7.45 -31.68 2.19
C LEU A 95 -6.02 -31.58 1.65
N SER A 96 -5.69 -32.47 0.69
CA SER A 96 -4.44 -32.33 -0.07
C SER A 96 -4.45 -31.06 -0.93
N VAL A 97 -3.29 -30.63 -1.40
CA VAL A 97 -3.10 -29.49 -2.30
C VAL A 97 -4.04 -29.61 -3.52
N GLY A 98 -4.06 -30.74 -4.18
CA GLY A 98 -4.95 -30.94 -5.33
C GLY A 98 -6.42 -30.85 -4.98
N ARG A 99 -6.82 -31.30 -3.78
CA ARG A 99 -8.23 -31.17 -3.31
C ARG A 99 -8.56 -29.74 -2.89
N ASN A 100 -7.61 -29.01 -2.33
CA ASN A 100 -7.76 -27.58 -2.06
C ASN A 100 -8.02 -26.81 -3.36
N VAL A 101 -7.19 -26.96 -4.39
CA VAL A 101 -7.37 -26.32 -5.69
C VAL A 101 -8.69 -26.74 -6.35
N ALA A 102 -9.05 -28.03 -6.26
CA ALA A 102 -10.27 -28.57 -6.85
C ALA A 102 -11.55 -28.23 -6.06
N PHE A 103 -11.45 -27.51 -4.94
CA PHE A 103 -12.58 -27.34 -4.04
C PHE A 103 -13.80 -26.69 -4.72
N GLY A 104 -13.58 -25.63 -5.50
CA GLY A 104 -14.64 -24.93 -6.24
C GLY A 104 -14.98 -25.52 -7.62
N LEU A 105 -14.26 -26.56 -8.08
CA LEU A 105 -14.44 -27.13 -9.40
C LEU A 105 -15.61 -28.13 -9.46
N SER A 106 -16.38 -28.10 -10.54
CA SER A 106 -17.36 -29.12 -10.87
C SER A 106 -16.69 -30.49 -11.14
N ARG A 107 -17.48 -31.57 -11.11
CA ARG A 107 -16.98 -32.93 -11.40
C ARG A 107 -16.35 -33.04 -12.78
N GLY A 108 -16.90 -32.35 -13.78
CA GLY A 108 -16.34 -32.29 -15.14
C GLY A 108 -14.96 -31.65 -15.18
N GLN A 109 -14.81 -30.45 -14.63
CA GLN A 109 -13.55 -29.69 -14.60
C GLN A 109 -12.43 -30.44 -13.85
N ARG A 110 -12.76 -31.20 -12.80
CA ARG A 110 -11.78 -32.05 -12.07
C ARG A 110 -11.18 -33.16 -12.94
N ARG A 111 -11.91 -33.63 -13.95
CA ARG A 111 -11.48 -34.72 -14.85
C ARG A 111 -10.60 -34.24 -16.01
N HIS A 112 -10.60 -32.95 -16.33
CA HIS A 112 -9.92 -32.39 -17.50
C HIS A 112 -8.50 -31.84 -17.21
N GLY A 113 -7.82 -32.28 -16.15
CA GLY A 113 -6.45 -31.83 -15.86
C GLY A 113 -6.31 -30.42 -15.27
N ARG A 114 -7.42 -29.68 -15.10
CA ARG A 114 -7.40 -28.28 -14.65
C ARG A 114 -6.61 -28.03 -13.36
N VAL A 115 -6.60 -28.98 -12.43
CA VAL A 115 -5.82 -28.88 -11.19
C VAL A 115 -4.33 -28.89 -11.47
N ASP A 116 -3.88 -29.73 -12.40
CA ASP A 116 -2.45 -29.84 -12.73
C ASP A 116 -1.97 -28.62 -13.52
N GLU A 117 -2.80 -28.09 -14.44
CA GLU A 117 -2.55 -26.81 -15.12
C GLU A 117 -2.39 -25.64 -14.13
N LEU A 118 -3.28 -25.57 -13.13
CA LEU A 118 -3.20 -24.52 -12.10
C LEU A 118 -1.98 -24.70 -11.20
N LEU A 119 -1.63 -25.92 -10.84
CA LEU A 119 -0.42 -26.20 -10.07
C LEU A 119 0.85 -25.88 -10.87
N GLU A 120 0.85 -26.12 -12.16
CA GLU A 120 1.94 -25.69 -13.05
C GLU A 120 2.02 -24.16 -13.13
N LEU A 121 0.87 -23.48 -13.31
CA LEU A 121 0.78 -22.01 -13.36
C LEU A 121 1.40 -21.34 -12.13
N VAL A 122 1.20 -21.92 -10.92
CA VAL A 122 1.75 -21.40 -9.66
C VAL A 122 3.12 -22.02 -9.31
N GLY A 123 3.76 -22.79 -10.20
CA GLY A 123 5.07 -23.39 -9.99
C GLY A 123 5.10 -24.48 -8.92
N LEU A 124 4.02 -25.26 -8.77
CA LEU A 124 3.86 -26.33 -7.80
C LEU A 124 3.53 -27.69 -8.48
N SER A 125 4.06 -27.92 -9.68
CA SER A 125 3.96 -29.22 -10.34
C SER A 125 4.46 -30.33 -9.42
N GLY A 126 3.71 -31.44 -9.37
CA GLY A 126 4.04 -32.59 -8.50
C GLY A 126 3.60 -32.47 -7.04
N TYR A 127 3.09 -31.31 -6.59
CA TYR A 127 2.66 -31.12 -5.19
C TYR A 127 1.22 -31.59 -4.92
N ARG A 128 0.50 -32.08 -5.90
CA ARG A 128 -0.93 -32.44 -5.85
C ARG A 128 -1.31 -33.31 -4.64
N ARG A 129 -0.44 -34.23 -4.20
CA ARG A 129 -0.70 -35.17 -3.10
C ARG A 129 -0.27 -34.65 -1.73
N ARG A 130 0.52 -33.55 -1.67
CA ARG A 130 0.97 -32.96 -0.40
C ARG A 130 -0.19 -32.34 0.35
N TYR A 131 0.02 -32.13 1.65
CA TYR A 131 -0.92 -31.46 2.54
C TYR A 131 -0.38 -30.08 2.95
N PRO A 132 -1.23 -29.14 3.39
CA PRO A 132 -0.81 -27.79 3.77
C PRO A 132 0.35 -27.74 4.75
N HIS A 133 0.38 -28.59 5.77
CA HIS A 133 1.46 -28.68 6.77
C HIS A 133 2.82 -29.09 6.19
N GLN A 134 2.87 -29.58 4.95
CA GLN A 134 4.09 -29.98 4.24
C GLN A 134 4.60 -28.86 3.31
N LEU A 135 4.01 -27.67 3.38
CA LEU A 135 4.31 -26.54 2.51
C LEU A 135 4.87 -25.38 3.33
N SER A 136 5.81 -24.61 2.72
CA SER A 136 6.16 -23.29 3.26
C SER A 136 5.01 -22.30 3.13
N GLY A 137 5.02 -21.20 3.90
CA GLY A 137 4.01 -20.15 3.84
C GLY A 137 3.78 -19.63 2.42
N GLY A 138 4.86 -19.34 1.67
CA GLY A 138 4.75 -18.91 0.27
C GLY A 138 4.17 -19.98 -0.67
N GLN A 139 4.43 -21.27 -0.42
CA GLN A 139 3.80 -22.36 -1.17
C GLN A 139 2.30 -22.44 -0.84
N GLN A 140 1.93 -22.28 0.43
CA GLN A 140 0.52 -22.24 0.83
C GLN A 140 -0.23 -21.08 0.16
N GLN A 141 0.40 -19.91 0.09
CA GLN A 141 -0.16 -18.74 -0.59
C GLN A 141 -0.40 -18.99 -2.08
N ARG A 142 0.57 -19.63 -2.77
CA ARG A 142 0.41 -20.01 -4.18
C ARG A 142 -0.70 -21.04 -4.39
N VAL A 143 -0.89 -21.98 -3.46
CA VAL A 143 -2.03 -22.92 -3.50
C VAL A 143 -3.37 -22.20 -3.29
N ALA A 144 -3.43 -21.24 -2.36
CA ALA A 144 -4.63 -20.44 -2.15
C ALA A 144 -5.00 -19.62 -3.40
N LEU A 145 -3.99 -19.04 -4.07
CA LEU A 145 -4.19 -18.35 -5.35
C LEU A 145 -4.67 -19.31 -6.45
N ALA A 146 -4.06 -20.49 -6.58
CA ALA A 146 -4.51 -21.51 -7.54
C ALA A 146 -5.97 -21.92 -7.29
N ARG A 147 -6.37 -22.06 -6.02
CA ARG A 147 -7.76 -22.32 -5.64
C ARG A 147 -8.71 -21.20 -6.06
N ALA A 148 -8.29 -19.94 -5.84
CA ALA A 148 -9.08 -18.77 -6.23
C ALA A 148 -9.26 -18.67 -7.75
N LEU A 149 -8.21 -19.01 -8.52
CA LEU A 149 -8.23 -19.00 -10.00
C LEU A 149 -8.97 -20.20 -10.61
N ALA A 150 -9.20 -21.28 -9.84
CA ALA A 150 -9.77 -22.52 -10.35
C ALA A 150 -11.15 -22.35 -10.97
N ILE A 151 -11.97 -21.47 -10.42
CA ILE A 151 -13.34 -21.21 -10.86
C ILE A 151 -13.42 -20.26 -12.06
N GLU A 152 -12.29 -19.88 -12.65
CA GLU A 152 -12.20 -18.86 -13.72
C GLU A 152 -12.93 -17.57 -13.31
N PRO A 153 -12.49 -16.93 -12.23
CA PRO A 153 -13.20 -15.81 -11.65
C PRO A 153 -13.20 -14.59 -12.59
N ALA A 154 -14.23 -13.75 -12.46
CA ALA A 154 -14.23 -12.44 -13.09
C ALA A 154 -13.16 -11.52 -12.47
N ILE A 155 -12.98 -11.62 -11.15
CA ILE A 155 -12.03 -10.82 -10.36
C ILE A 155 -11.43 -11.69 -9.27
N VAL A 156 -10.16 -11.47 -8.94
CA VAL A 156 -9.49 -12.04 -7.76
C VAL A 156 -9.30 -10.96 -6.71
N LEU A 157 -9.73 -11.24 -5.50
CA LEU A 157 -9.55 -10.39 -4.32
C LEU A 157 -8.51 -11.03 -3.40
N LEU A 158 -7.50 -10.25 -3.02
CA LEU A 158 -6.43 -10.67 -2.11
C LEU A 158 -6.47 -9.77 -0.87
N ASP A 159 -6.76 -10.36 0.28
CA ASP A 159 -6.85 -9.64 1.56
C ASP A 159 -5.57 -9.85 2.35
N GLU A 160 -4.69 -8.84 2.38
CA GLU A 160 -3.38 -8.84 3.05
C GLU A 160 -2.57 -10.13 2.83
N PRO A 161 -2.36 -10.57 1.57
CA PRO A 161 -1.91 -11.93 1.28
C PRO A 161 -0.49 -12.24 1.75
N PHE A 162 0.30 -11.25 2.13
CA PHE A 162 1.71 -11.44 2.50
C PHE A 162 2.01 -11.09 3.97
N SER A 163 0.99 -10.72 4.76
CA SER A 163 1.15 -10.27 6.15
C SER A 163 1.77 -11.33 7.08
N SER A 164 1.53 -12.61 6.82
CA SER A 164 2.04 -13.73 7.62
C SER A 164 3.42 -14.24 7.18
N LEU A 165 4.05 -13.63 6.16
CA LEU A 165 5.35 -14.05 5.63
C LEU A 165 6.49 -13.25 6.25
N ASP A 166 7.65 -13.91 6.46
CA ASP A 166 8.88 -13.21 6.81
C ASP A 166 9.38 -12.30 5.67
N ALA A 167 10.21 -11.31 6.01
CA ALA A 167 10.64 -10.28 5.06
C ALA A 167 11.42 -10.86 3.86
N ALA A 168 12.26 -11.89 4.08
CA ALA A 168 13.06 -12.48 3.01
C ALA A 168 12.21 -13.25 2.00
N LEU A 169 11.21 -13.99 2.48
CA LEU A 169 10.31 -14.76 1.64
C LEU A 169 9.27 -13.85 0.93
N ARG A 170 8.89 -12.74 1.56
CA ARG A 170 7.85 -11.83 1.08
C ARG A 170 8.15 -11.29 -0.32
N ALA A 171 9.38 -10.82 -0.57
CA ALA A 171 9.77 -10.25 -1.87
C ALA A 171 9.67 -11.28 -3.02
N SER A 172 10.12 -12.51 -2.81
CA SER A 172 10.03 -13.56 -3.84
C SER A 172 8.58 -14.01 -4.09
N VAL A 173 7.78 -14.15 -3.02
CA VAL A 173 6.37 -14.56 -3.15
C VAL A 173 5.53 -13.47 -3.81
N ARG A 174 5.80 -12.18 -3.56
CA ARG A 174 5.17 -11.06 -4.28
C ARG A 174 5.39 -11.17 -5.78
N ALA A 175 6.64 -11.36 -6.22
CA ALA A 175 6.97 -11.50 -7.64
C ALA A 175 6.28 -12.72 -8.29
N ASP A 176 6.27 -13.86 -7.58
CA ASP A 176 5.59 -15.08 -8.04
C ASP A 176 4.08 -14.87 -8.21
N VAL A 177 3.42 -14.30 -7.18
CA VAL A 177 1.97 -14.03 -7.19
C VAL A 177 1.61 -13.06 -8.32
N LEU A 178 2.35 -11.96 -8.47
CA LEU A 178 2.14 -10.99 -9.54
C LEU A 178 2.30 -11.65 -10.91
N GLY A 179 3.36 -12.46 -11.09
CA GLY A 179 3.58 -13.22 -12.32
C GLY A 179 2.43 -14.17 -12.66
N VAL A 180 1.83 -14.82 -11.66
CA VAL A 180 0.65 -15.68 -11.83
C VAL A 180 -0.57 -14.87 -12.26
N LEU A 181 -0.88 -13.76 -11.56
CA LEU A 181 -2.03 -12.90 -11.88
C LEU A 181 -1.95 -12.34 -13.30
N ARG A 182 -0.77 -11.87 -13.72
CA ARG A 182 -0.53 -11.35 -15.08
C ARG A 182 -0.66 -12.44 -16.14
N ARG A 183 -0.10 -13.64 -15.92
CA ARG A 183 -0.25 -14.76 -16.85
C ARG A 183 -1.72 -15.23 -16.98
N ALA A 184 -2.46 -15.16 -15.89
CA ALA A 184 -3.89 -15.48 -15.88
C ALA A 184 -4.76 -14.39 -16.56
N GLY A 185 -4.22 -13.18 -16.81
CA GLY A 185 -4.95 -12.05 -17.38
C GLY A 185 -6.15 -11.61 -16.53
N THR A 186 -6.10 -11.87 -15.21
CA THR A 186 -7.24 -11.70 -14.32
C THR A 186 -7.22 -10.32 -13.66
N THR A 187 -8.36 -9.63 -13.67
CA THR A 187 -8.55 -8.40 -12.87
C THR A 187 -8.38 -8.72 -11.40
N SER A 188 -7.57 -7.95 -10.68
CA SER A 188 -7.23 -8.28 -9.31
C SER A 188 -7.26 -7.06 -8.40
N ILE A 189 -7.72 -7.25 -7.17
CA ILE A 189 -7.64 -6.26 -6.11
C ILE A 189 -6.78 -6.83 -4.99
N LEU A 190 -5.77 -6.07 -4.62
CA LEU A 190 -4.87 -6.35 -3.51
C LEU A 190 -5.17 -5.36 -2.39
N VAL A 191 -5.61 -5.83 -1.24
CA VAL A 191 -5.70 -5.02 -0.02
C VAL A 191 -4.43 -5.21 0.78
N THR A 192 -3.80 -4.12 1.17
CA THR A 192 -2.59 -4.14 1.99
C THR A 192 -2.44 -2.87 2.83
N HIS A 193 -1.63 -2.94 3.88
CA HIS A 193 -1.12 -1.78 4.62
C HIS A 193 0.38 -1.53 4.32
N ASP A 194 1.00 -2.39 3.51
CA ASP A 194 2.42 -2.30 3.13
C ASP A 194 2.55 -1.49 1.83
N GLN A 195 3.31 -0.39 1.91
CA GLN A 195 3.53 0.53 0.80
C GLN A 195 4.32 -0.13 -0.34
N ASP A 196 5.31 -0.94 0.00
CA ASP A 196 6.14 -1.63 -1.00
C ASP A 196 5.31 -2.62 -1.81
N GLU A 197 4.35 -3.30 -1.16
CA GLU A 197 3.41 -4.17 -1.85
C GLU A 197 2.55 -3.40 -2.85
N ALA A 198 1.92 -2.31 -2.38
CA ALA A 198 1.06 -1.50 -3.22
C ALA A 198 1.81 -0.90 -4.39
N LEU A 199 2.97 -0.28 -4.15
CA LEU A 199 3.73 0.44 -5.17
C LEU A 199 4.43 -0.50 -6.17
N SER A 200 4.88 -1.71 -5.72
CA SER A 200 5.64 -2.61 -6.60
C SER A 200 4.79 -3.61 -7.39
N MET A 201 3.57 -3.91 -6.94
CA MET A 201 2.75 -4.98 -7.50
C MET A 201 1.58 -4.50 -8.36
N SER A 202 1.18 -3.23 -8.27
CA SER A 202 -0.08 -2.77 -8.88
C SER A 202 0.13 -1.81 -10.04
N ASP A 203 -0.85 -1.82 -10.96
CA ASP A 203 -0.93 -0.88 -12.07
C ASP A 203 -1.52 0.46 -11.62
N GLN A 204 -2.36 0.43 -10.57
CA GLN A 204 -2.89 1.60 -9.89
C GLN A 204 -3.09 1.32 -8.39
N VAL A 205 -3.00 2.36 -7.58
CA VAL A 205 -3.17 2.30 -6.12
C VAL A 205 -4.25 3.27 -5.69
N ALA A 206 -5.21 2.78 -4.91
CA ALA A 206 -6.23 3.58 -4.24
C ALA A 206 -5.84 3.77 -2.78
N ILE A 207 -5.66 5.01 -2.35
CA ILE A 207 -5.41 5.35 -0.93
C ILE A 207 -6.74 5.48 -0.22
N LEU A 208 -7.06 4.53 0.64
CA LEU A 208 -8.25 4.59 1.49
C LEU A 208 -7.91 5.23 2.84
N ARG A 209 -8.44 6.44 3.07
CA ARG A 209 -8.24 7.23 4.27
C ARG A 209 -9.58 7.78 4.77
N ASP A 210 -9.86 7.65 6.05
CA ASP A 210 -11.07 8.15 6.70
C ASP A 210 -12.39 7.70 6.03
N GLY A 211 -12.37 6.48 5.46
CA GLY A 211 -13.53 5.87 4.81
C GLY A 211 -13.81 6.36 3.39
N VAL A 212 -12.90 7.13 2.76
CA VAL A 212 -12.98 7.59 1.37
C VAL A 212 -11.70 7.25 0.60
N ILE A 213 -11.78 7.17 -0.73
CA ILE A 213 -10.58 7.13 -1.58
C ILE A 213 -10.04 8.55 -1.69
N ALA A 214 -8.93 8.81 -0.97
CA ALA A 214 -8.27 10.11 -0.98
C ALA A 214 -7.56 10.38 -2.31
N GLN A 215 -6.98 9.35 -2.93
CA GLN A 215 -6.36 9.42 -4.25
C GLN A 215 -6.35 8.04 -4.91
N LEU A 216 -6.54 8.01 -6.22
CA LEU A 216 -6.37 6.83 -7.08
C LEU A 216 -5.48 7.21 -8.25
N ASP A 217 -4.32 6.57 -8.37
CA ASP A 217 -3.36 6.86 -9.44
C ASP A 217 -2.41 5.67 -9.67
N THR A 218 -1.53 5.80 -10.66
CA THR A 218 -0.38 4.89 -10.81
C THR A 218 0.58 5.03 -9.61
N PRO A 219 1.38 4.00 -9.28
CA PRO A 219 2.39 4.10 -8.22
C PRO A 219 3.29 5.32 -8.35
N ALA A 220 3.78 5.61 -9.56
CA ALA A 220 4.63 6.76 -9.83
C ALA A 220 3.88 8.09 -9.65
N GLY A 221 2.62 8.18 -10.09
CA GLY A 221 1.78 9.35 -9.92
C GLY A 221 1.51 9.66 -8.44
N LEU A 222 1.17 8.64 -7.65
CA LEU A 222 0.95 8.79 -6.21
C LEU A 222 2.20 9.27 -5.45
N TYR A 223 3.36 8.70 -5.77
CA TYR A 223 4.61 9.06 -5.09
C TYR A 223 5.12 10.45 -5.51
N GLY A 224 5.04 10.75 -6.83
CA GLY A 224 5.49 12.01 -7.40
C GLY A 224 4.53 13.17 -7.13
N HIS A 225 3.22 12.93 -7.25
CA HIS A 225 2.16 13.95 -7.15
C HIS A 225 1.08 13.59 -6.12
N PRO A 226 1.45 13.42 -4.84
CA PRO A 226 0.48 13.12 -3.80
C PRO A 226 -0.53 14.26 -3.65
N PHE A 227 -1.81 13.89 -3.43
CA PHE A 227 -2.92 14.85 -3.32
C PHE A 227 -2.72 15.88 -2.21
N ASP A 228 -2.18 15.42 -1.07
CA ASP A 228 -1.89 16.27 0.09
C ASP A 228 -0.66 15.76 0.88
N ALA A 229 -0.25 16.53 1.88
CA ALA A 229 0.85 16.19 2.76
C ALA A 229 0.62 14.88 3.57
N GLY A 230 -0.63 14.53 3.86
CA GLY A 230 -0.99 13.30 4.52
C GLY A 230 -0.74 12.08 3.64
N VAL A 231 -1.14 12.13 2.37
CA VAL A 231 -0.83 11.12 1.36
C VAL A 231 0.68 11.02 1.14
N ALA A 232 1.39 12.15 1.06
CA ALA A 232 2.84 12.18 0.90
C ALA A 232 3.56 11.43 2.03
N ARG A 233 3.22 11.72 3.29
CA ARG A 233 3.78 11.05 4.49
C ARG A 233 3.38 9.58 4.57
N PHE A 234 2.17 9.26 4.15
CA PHE A 234 1.67 7.90 4.17
C PHE A 234 2.37 7.00 3.14
N LEU A 235 2.91 7.54 2.05
CA LEU A 235 3.60 6.79 0.99
C LEU A 235 5.11 6.66 1.20
N GLY A 236 5.66 7.29 2.20
CA GLY A 236 7.08 7.21 2.51
C GLY A 236 7.61 8.41 3.27
N GLU A 237 8.88 8.36 3.63
CA GLU A 237 9.57 9.47 4.28
C GLU A 237 9.48 10.75 3.44
N SER A 238 9.26 11.86 4.11
CA SER A 238 8.94 13.13 3.46
C SER A 238 9.48 14.29 4.27
N ASN A 239 10.26 15.18 3.64
CA ASN A 239 10.62 16.46 4.21
C ASN A 239 9.55 17.47 3.79
N LEU A 240 8.77 17.95 4.74
CA LEU A 240 7.74 18.98 4.50
C LEU A 240 8.22 20.31 5.02
N LEU A 241 8.44 21.25 4.10
CA LEU A 241 9.02 22.56 4.39
C LEU A 241 7.94 23.64 4.30
N ALA A 242 8.06 24.65 5.14
CA ALA A 242 7.32 25.89 4.93
C ALA A 242 7.95 26.68 3.79
N GLY A 243 7.12 27.32 2.96
CA GLY A 243 7.58 28.14 1.86
C GLY A 243 6.52 29.13 1.37
N VAL A 244 6.90 29.91 0.37
CA VAL A 244 6.00 30.79 -0.36
C VAL A 244 6.15 30.53 -1.86
N VAL A 245 5.11 30.07 -2.49
CA VAL A 245 5.08 29.86 -3.95
C VAL A 245 4.81 31.18 -4.64
N ARG A 246 5.60 31.48 -5.69
CA ARG A 246 5.42 32.60 -6.61
C ARG A 246 5.71 32.11 -8.03
N GLY A 247 4.67 32.00 -8.84
CA GLY A 247 4.79 31.38 -10.15
C GLY A 247 5.23 29.92 -10.05
N SER A 248 6.32 29.56 -10.72
CA SER A 248 6.91 28.21 -10.72
C SER A 248 8.03 28.00 -9.69
N VAL A 249 8.16 28.87 -8.68
CA VAL A 249 9.21 28.77 -7.68
C VAL A 249 8.63 28.85 -6.26
N ALA A 250 9.05 27.93 -5.40
CA ALA A 250 8.83 27.97 -3.97
C ALA A 250 10.05 28.55 -3.27
N GLN A 251 9.89 29.67 -2.57
CA GLN A 251 10.91 30.22 -1.70
C GLN A 251 10.85 29.50 -0.36
N THR A 252 11.88 28.75 -0.02
CA THR A 252 12.00 27.96 1.21
C THR A 252 13.29 28.30 1.94
N ALA A 253 13.45 27.80 3.17
CA ALA A 253 14.71 27.93 3.91
C ALA A 253 15.85 27.07 3.32
N LEU A 254 15.55 26.12 2.42
CA LEU A 254 16.56 25.43 1.57
C LEU A 254 16.92 26.21 0.31
N GLY A 255 16.40 27.42 0.13
CA GLY A 255 16.55 28.26 -1.04
C GLY A 255 15.36 28.16 -2.01
N PRO A 256 15.48 28.75 -3.21
CA PRO A 256 14.46 28.70 -4.24
C PRO A 256 14.41 27.30 -4.88
N LEU A 257 13.23 26.69 -4.89
CA LEU A 257 12.97 25.35 -5.48
C LEU A 257 11.98 25.47 -6.64
N ALA A 258 12.28 24.83 -7.75
CA ALA A 258 11.35 24.74 -8.87
C ALA A 258 10.10 23.94 -8.47
N VAL A 259 8.91 24.46 -8.75
CA VAL A 259 7.63 23.79 -8.43
C VAL A 259 7.07 23.14 -9.70
N GLU A 260 6.87 21.82 -9.64
CA GLU A 260 6.21 21.04 -10.68
C GLU A 260 4.69 21.06 -10.55
N SER A 261 4.19 21.00 -9.31
CA SER A 261 2.76 20.98 -9.00
C SER A 261 2.44 21.91 -7.83
N TRP A 262 1.47 22.79 -8.05
CA TRP A 262 0.90 23.68 -7.05
C TRP A 262 -0.63 23.61 -7.07
N SER A 263 -1.24 23.21 -5.98
CA SER A 263 -2.71 23.08 -5.86
C SER A 263 -3.39 24.28 -5.22
N GLY A 264 -2.66 25.38 -5.00
CA GLY A 264 -3.17 26.61 -4.41
C GLY A 264 -3.61 27.65 -5.45
N PRO A 265 -3.91 28.90 -4.99
CA PRO A 265 -4.39 29.99 -5.84
C PRO A 265 -3.39 30.39 -6.93
N ASP A 266 -3.87 30.87 -8.09
CA ASP A 266 -3.05 31.29 -9.25
C ASP A 266 -2.03 32.38 -8.94
N GLY A 267 -2.11 33.15 -7.95
CA GLY A 267 -1.11 34.16 -7.56
C GLY A 267 0.03 33.63 -6.70
N GLY A 268 -0.01 32.35 -6.32
CA GLY A 268 0.87 31.76 -5.32
C GLY A 268 0.39 32.04 -3.90
N GLY A 269 1.23 31.74 -2.90
CA GLY A 269 0.88 31.94 -1.49
C GLY A 269 1.76 31.12 -0.56
N ARG A 270 1.40 31.15 0.73
CA ARG A 270 2.06 30.32 1.75
C ARG A 270 1.83 28.84 1.40
N ALA A 271 2.90 28.07 1.45
CA ALA A 271 2.92 26.69 0.98
C ALA A 271 3.54 25.75 1.98
N ARG A 272 3.09 24.50 1.94
CA ARG A 272 3.82 23.34 2.41
C ARG A 272 4.45 22.67 1.20
N VAL A 273 5.78 22.55 1.20
CA VAL A 273 6.58 22.05 0.08
C VAL A 273 7.13 20.68 0.43
N LEU A 274 6.87 19.69 -0.42
CA LEU A 274 7.41 18.34 -0.30
C LEU A 274 8.77 18.25 -0.96
N VAL A 275 9.75 17.79 -0.20
CA VAL A 275 11.05 17.36 -0.72
C VAL A 275 11.28 15.92 -0.33
N ARG A 276 11.37 15.01 -1.29
CA ARG A 276 11.64 13.61 -1.03
C ARG A 276 13.08 13.42 -0.55
N PRO A 277 13.36 12.44 0.34
CA PRO A 277 14.71 12.19 0.86
C PRO A 277 15.79 12.03 -0.22
N GLU A 278 15.45 11.37 -1.33
CA GLU A 278 16.33 11.14 -2.49
C GLU A 278 16.57 12.39 -3.36
N GLN A 279 15.75 13.44 -3.20
CA GLN A 279 15.97 14.72 -3.87
C GLN A 279 17.05 15.57 -3.19
N ILE A 280 17.40 15.26 -1.93
CA ILE A 280 18.43 15.98 -1.20
C ILE A 280 19.77 15.30 -1.43
N ARG A 281 20.72 16.04 -2.00
CA ARG A 281 22.10 15.61 -2.18
C ARG A 281 22.99 16.22 -1.10
N LEU A 282 23.85 15.39 -0.52
CA LEU A 282 24.87 15.82 0.43
C LEU A 282 26.17 16.13 -0.33
N SER A 283 26.77 17.26 -0.06
CA SER A 283 28.02 17.71 -0.67
C SER A 283 29.01 18.19 0.39
N ASP A 284 30.28 17.82 0.21
CA ASP A 284 31.40 18.35 1.04
C ASP A 284 31.82 19.77 0.61
N ALA A 285 31.36 20.26 -0.55
CA ALA A 285 31.72 21.60 -1.03
C ALA A 285 31.04 22.69 -0.18
N PRO A 286 31.79 23.53 0.53
CA PRO A 286 31.22 24.62 1.30
C PRO A 286 30.45 25.59 0.41
N GLY A 287 29.25 26.00 0.83
CA GLY A 287 28.46 27.01 0.12
C GLY A 287 27.70 26.47 -1.11
N ALA A 288 27.76 25.15 -1.40
CA ALA A 288 26.98 24.57 -2.49
C ALA A 288 25.48 24.58 -2.21
N GLY A 289 25.07 24.72 -0.94
CA GLY A 289 23.70 24.74 -0.47
C GLY A 289 23.60 25.14 0.99
N VAL A 290 22.51 24.74 1.66
CA VAL A 290 22.33 25.00 3.09
C VAL A 290 23.23 24.06 3.90
N ALA A 291 24.03 24.62 4.82
CA ALA A 291 24.89 23.82 5.69
C ALA A 291 24.05 23.03 6.71
N GLY A 292 24.49 21.84 7.02
CA GLY A 292 23.89 20.99 8.05
C GLY A 292 24.94 20.06 8.68
N THR A 293 24.55 19.45 9.80
CA THR A 293 25.36 18.49 10.54
C THR A 293 24.66 17.14 10.52
N VAL A 294 25.40 16.09 10.18
CA VAL A 294 24.89 14.70 10.22
C VAL A 294 24.60 14.31 11.67
N GLU A 295 23.38 13.89 11.96
CA GLU A 295 22.94 13.42 13.28
C GLU A 295 23.01 11.90 13.39
N SER A 296 22.55 11.20 12.35
CA SER A 296 22.61 9.74 12.29
C SER A 296 22.79 9.24 10.86
N TYR A 297 23.30 8.02 10.74
CA TYR A 297 23.51 7.30 9.50
C TYR A 297 23.05 5.85 9.70
N GLU A 298 21.99 5.44 9.00
CA GLU A 298 21.42 4.10 9.05
C GLU A 298 21.65 3.41 7.69
N TYR A 299 22.46 2.34 7.69
CA TYR A 299 22.84 1.63 6.47
C TYR A 299 21.97 0.40 6.20
N PHE A 300 21.41 0.32 5.00
CA PHE A 300 20.52 -0.76 4.56
C PHE A 300 21.12 -1.65 3.46
N GLY A 301 22.43 -1.58 3.22
CA GLY A 301 23.13 -2.39 2.22
C GLY A 301 23.22 -1.68 0.85
N HIS A 302 22.11 -1.43 0.21
CA HIS A 302 22.04 -0.76 -1.11
C HIS A 302 21.91 0.75 -1.02
N ASP A 303 21.41 1.27 0.10
CA ASP A 303 21.29 2.69 0.40
C ASP A 303 21.50 2.95 1.90
N ALA A 304 21.44 4.22 2.27
CA ALA A 304 21.43 4.65 3.66
C ALA A 304 20.47 5.82 3.86
N VAL A 305 19.87 5.88 5.04
CA VAL A 305 19.09 7.02 5.52
C VAL A 305 19.96 7.85 6.44
N VAL A 306 20.07 9.14 6.14
CA VAL A 306 20.88 10.10 6.88
C VAL A 306 19.96 11.17 7.45
N ARG A 307 19.99 11.37 8.77
CA ARG A 307 19.33 12.51 9.41
C ARG A 307 20.34 13.65 9.51
N VAL A 308 19.92 14.80 9.03
CA VAL A 308 20.78 15.99 9.01
C VAL A 308 20.06 17.14 9.68
N ARG A 309 20.71 17.75 10.66
CA ARG A 309 20.27 19.01 11.30
C ARG A 309 20.79 20.18 10.51
N PRO A 310 19.94 20.95 9.81
CA PRO A 310 20.36 22.15 9.12
C PRO A 310 20.84 23.23 10.10
N THR A 311 21.73 24.10 9.64
CA THR A 311 22.13 25.28 10.41
C THR A 311 21.12 26.41 10.38
N ALA A 312 20.17 26.37 9.41
CA ALA A 312 19.07 27.31 9.31
C ALA A 312 18.02 26.98 10.40
N PRO A 313 17.71 27.93 11.31
CA PRO A 313 16.84 27.66 12.48
C PRO A 313 15.40 27.37 12.12
N ASP A 314 14.94 27.77 10.93
CA ASP A 314 13.56 27.59 10.45
C ASP A 314 13.35 26.23 9.75
N LEU A 315 14.39 25.39 9.68
CA LEU A 315 14.28 24.05 9.08
C LEU A 315 14.21 22.98 10.18
N PRO A 316 13.31 22.01 10.03
CA PRO A 316 13.34 20.79 10.83
C PRO A 316 14.57 19.94 10.49
N ASP A 317 14.83 18.91 11.31
CA ASP A 317 15.77 17.86 10.92
C ASP A 317 15.31 17.23 9.62
N LEU A 318 16.22 17.07 8.65
CA LEU A 318 15.92 16.56 7.32
C LEU A 318 16.36 15.11 7.19
N VAL A 319 15.52 14.33 6.51
CA VAL A 319 15.84 12.97 6.12
C VAL A 319 16.38 12.98 4.69
N VAL A 320 17.54 12.38 4.50
CA VAL A 320 18.21 12.27 3.19
C VAL A 320 18.46 10.80 2.89
N ARG A 321 18.15 10.38 1.67
CA ARG A 321 18.46 9.02 1.21
C ARG A 321 19.64 9.06 0.25
N VAL A 322 20.69 8.32 0.58
CA VAL A 322 21.91 8.24 -0.23
C VAL A 322 22.12 6.82 -0.74
N THR A 323 22.47 6.70 -2.03
CA THR A 323 22.80 5.42 -2.66
C THR A 323 24.30 5.28 -2.78
N GLY A 324 24.88 4.25 -2.19
CA GLY A 324 26.34 4.01 -2.19
C GLY A 324 27.10 5.02 -1.35
N GLY A 325 28.43 4.97 -1.42
CA GLY A 325 29.34 5.89 -0.74
C GLY A 325 29.88 5.35 0.59
N ALA A 326 30.85 6.09 1.14
CA ALA A 326 31.41 5.79 2.45
C ALA A 326 30.41 6.17 3.57
N PRO A 327 30.42 5.45 4.70
CA PRO A 327 29.62 5.83 5.86
C PRO A 327 29.89 7.27 6.29
N LEU A 328 28.84 7.99 6.64
CA LEU A 328 28.92 9.36 7.15
C LEU A 328 28.91 9.33 8.67
N GLU A 329 29.93 9.92 9.27
CA GLU A 329 30.01 9.97 10.74
C GLU A 329 29.09 11.08 11.29
N PRO A 330 28.38 10.83 12.42
CA PRO A 330 27.70 11.88 13.16
C PRO A 330 28.64 13.04 13.50
N GLY A 331 28.14 14.25 13.41
CA GLY A 331 28.93 15.47 13.59
C GLY A 331 29.60 16.02 12.32
N ARG A 332 29.64 15.25 11.22
CA ARG A 332 30.17 15.72 9.93
C ARG A 332 29.31 16.86 9.38
N ARG A 333 29.97 17.95 8.95
CA ARG A 333 29.30 19.07 8.29
C ARG A 333 29.20 18.80 6.80
N MET A 334 28.01 19.02 6.24
CA MET A 334 27.68 18.81 4.83
C MET A 334 26.85 19.97 4.30
N SER A 335 26.88 20.20 3.00
CA SER A 335 25.95 21.10 2.31
C SER A 335 24.82 20.32 1.71
N LEU A 336 23.58 20.80 1.93
CA LEU A 336 22.32 20.20 1.46
C LEU A 336 21.88 20.91 0.17
N VAL A 337 21.74 20.16 -0.91
CA VAL A 337 21.31 20.67 -2.21
C VAL A 337 20.08 19.88 -2.69
N VAL A 338 18.98 20.57 -2.96
CA VAL A 338 17.78 19.93 -3.52
C VAL A 338 17.92 19.81 -5.02
N ALA A 339 17.69 18.63 -5.56
CA ALA A 339 17.70 18.34 -6.99
C ALA A 339 16.28 18.03 -7.50
N GLY A 340 15.97 18.55 -8.70
CA GLY A 340 14.65 18.36 -9.31
C GLY A 340 13.61 19.37 -8.84
N ALA A 341 12.39 19.20 -9.36
CA ALA A 341 11.24 20.02 -8.98
C ALA A 341 10.50 19.39 -7.80
N VAL A 342 9.71 20.20 -7.10
CA VAL A 342 8.98 19.85 -5.89
C VAL A 342 7.47 20.00 -6.06
N VAL A 343 6.72 19.32 -5.22
CA VAL A 343 5.26 19.51 -5.10
C VAL A 343 4.96 20.40 -3.92
N ALA A 344 3.95 21.26 -4.07
CA ALA A 344 3.56 22.19 -3.03
C ALA A 344 2.02 22.27 -2.92
N TRP A 345 1.55 22.46 -1.70
CA TRP A 345 0.14 22.69 -1.36
C TRP A 345 -0.01 23.95 -0.54
N PRO A 346 -1.21 24.57 -0.53
CA PRO A 346 -1.49 25.67 0.38
C PRO A 346 -1.23 25.28 1.82
N ALA A 347 -0.57 26.14 2.59
CA ALA A 347 -0.50 25.97 4.04
C ALA A 347 -1.90 26.20 4.60
N GLY A 348 -2.50 25.22 5.27
CA GLY A 348 -3.80 25.36 5.94
C GLY A 348 -3.72 26.36 7.11
N ASP A 349 -4.78 27.12 7.32
CA ASP A 349 -4.91 28.12 8.39
C ASP A 349 -5.11 27.47 9.78
N GLY A 350 -4.29 26.53 10.20
CA GLY A 350 -4.48 25.90 11.52
C GLY A 350 -3.51 24.81 11.92
N GLU A 351 -2.66 24.36 11.02
CA GLU A 351 -1.63 23.37 11.38
C GLU A 351 -0.34 24.07 11.82
N SER A 352 -0.26 24.40 13.12
CA SER A 352 1.02 24.68 13.78
C SER A 352 1.93 23.47 13.63
N ASP A 353 3.11 23.71 13.12
CA ASP A 353 4.22 22.76 12.96
C ASP A 353 4.63 22.18 14.32
N GLN A 354 3.98 21.09 14.74
CA GLN A 354 4.45 20.27 15.84
C GLN A 354 4.81 18.90 15.28
N GLY A 355 6.06 18.80 14.84
CA GLY A 355 6.76 17.55 14.65
C GLY A 355 6.81 16.75 15.94
N ARG A 356 5.74 16.04 16.27
CA ARG A 356 5.76 15.04 17.34
C ARG A 356 6.32 13.75 16.75
N ALA A 357 7.60 13.51 17.02
CA ALA A 357 8.22 12.20 16.82
C ALA A 357 7.37 11.14 17.54
N PRO A 358 7.19 9.94 16.97
CA PRO A 358 6.55 8.85 17.68
C PRO A 358 7.48 8.39 18.83
N SER A 359 7.17 8.80 20.05
CA SER A 359 7.78 8.24 21.26
C SER A 359 7.22 6.85 21.49
N GLY A 360 7.81 5.86 20.85
CA GLY A 360 7.59 4.45 21.11
C GLY A 360 8.72 3.93 21.99
N THR A 361 8.66 4.17 23.29
CA THR A 361 9.41 3.37 24.26
C THR A 361 8.64 2.06 24.45
N PRO A 362 9.25 0.88 24.27
CA PRO A 362 8.58 -0.37 24.59
C PRO A 362 8.36 -0.43 26.11
N ALA A 363 7.12 -0.68 26.51
CA ALA A 363 6.78 -0.97 27.90
C ALA A 363 7.50 -2.26 28.32
N GLU A 364 8.32 -2.18 29.37
CA GLU A 364 8.85 -3.34 30.09
C GLU A 364 7.68 -4.20 30.62
N PRO A 365 7.77 -5.53 30.52
CA PRO A 365 6.78 -6.40 31.15
C PRO A 365 6.87 -6.29 32.67
N ALA A 366 5.75 -5.97 33.30
CA ALA A 366 5.60 -5.96 34.75
C ALA A 366 5.97 -7.35 35.34
N ALA A 367 6.88 -7.35 36.26
CA ALA A 367 7.25 -8.52 37.04
C ALA A 367 6.02 -9.05 37.82
N GLU A 368 5.70 -10.32 37.63
CA GLU A 368 4.74 -11.06 38.45
C GLU A 368 5.20 -11.07 39.90
N ALA A 369 4.41 -10.45 40.78
CA ALA A 369 4.56 -10.56 42.21
C ALA A 369 4.08 -11.95 42.66
N GLY A 370 4.99 -12.70 43.28
CA GLY A 370 4.72 -14.03 43.81
C GLY A 370 3.62 -14.05 44.88
N GLU A 371 2.78 -15.05 44.80
CA GLU A 371 1.88 -15.48 45.86
C GLU A 371 2.67 -16.04 47.02
N PRO A 372 2.31 -15.74 48.28
CA PRO A 372 2.82 -16.46 49.46
C PRO A 372 2.02 -17.75 49.66
N ALA A 373 2.76 -18.80 49.98
CA ALA A 373 2.24 -20.08 50.42
C ALA A 373 1.47 -19.97 51.75
N GLU A 374 0.28 -20.59 51.81
CA GLU A 374 -0.22 -21.42 52.91
C GLU A 374 -1.18 -22.48 52.36
#